data_af54d24f83b59d0a18dbfebbf78c6cce
#
_entry.id   af54d24f83b59d0a18dbfebbf78c6cce
#
_cell.length_a   1.000
_cell.length_b   1.000
_cell.length_c   1.000
_cell.angle_alpha   90.00
_cell.angle_beta   90.00
_cell.angle_gamma   90.00
#
_symmetry.space_group_name_H-M   'P 1'
#
loop_
_entity.id
_entity.type
_entity.pdbx_description
1 polymer ?
#
loop_
_entity_poly.entity_id
_entity_poly.type
_entity_poly.pdbx_seq_one_letter_code
_entity_poly.pdbx_strand_id
1 'polypeptide(L)'
;MVQRAIDIVAAALTTVLLAFGLFGSGLVVCMMPQTTQLLGNNFSGWNEATYPQDTMSELAEAVRSFSIDDTGRPQLEACVRTALEEHFPDIERTLAAGNTGQNAAGNLLSIYTLPASAGDHLEDCIPVFATSRIMIILSLVFAAVGLILLIVRRRRKLAGWIMFATPLAVIGIIVALGIWAFVDFDSLFGQLHTLFFTGGSWIFPAD
;
A
#
# COMPACT_ATOMS: atom_id res chain seq x y z
N MET A 1 40.98 18.74 -0.17
CA MET A 1 40.06 18.22 -1.20
C MET A 1 39.29 16.99 -0.73
N VAL A 2 39.93 15.98 -0.21
CA VAL A 2 39.30 14.70 0.24
C VAL A 2 38.16 14.91 1.25
N GLN A 3 38.38 15.75 2.27
CA GLN A 3 37.39 16.03 3.33
C GLN A 3 36.09 16.64 2.76
N ARG A 4 36.22 17.54 1.79
CA ARG A 4 35.06 18.17 1.14
C ARG A 4 34.27 17.17 0.30
N ALA A 5 34.95 16.25 -0.37
CA ALA A 5 34.31 15.19 -1.12
C ALA A 5 33.52 14.23 -0.21
N ILE A 6 34.10 13.84 0.94
CA ILE A 6 33.42 13.01 1.94
C ILE A 6 32.16 13.72 2.47
N ASP A 7 32.23 15.02 2.78
CA ASP A 7 31.07 15.77 3.28
C ASP A 7 29.95 15.86 2.23
N ILE A 8 30.29 16.00 0.95
CA ILE A 8 29.32 16.03 -0.16
C ILE A 8 28.64 14.66 -0.32
N VAL A 9 29.42 13.59 -0.32
CA VAL A 9 28.86 12.22 -0.44
C VAL A 9 27.97 11.90 0.78
N ALA A 10 28.43 12.22 1.99
CA ALA A 10 27.62 12.04 3.20
C ALA A 10 26.31 12.82 3.15
N ALA A 11 26.35 14.09 2.70
CA ALA A 11 25.15 14.90 2.53
C ALA A 11 24.18 14.32 1.49
N ALA A 12 24.68 13.91 0.35
CA ALA A 12 23.87 13.30 -0.71
C ALA A 12 23.18 12.02 -0.25
N LEU A 13 23.93 11.10 0.37
CA LEU A 13 23.37 9.87 0.93
C LEU A 13 22.34 10.16 2.03
N THR A 14 22.64 11.08 2.93
CA THR A 14 21.69 11.48 3.99
C THR A 14 20.39 12.03 3.40
N THR A 15 20.49 12.87 2.35
CA THR A 15 19.32 13.44 1.67
C THR A 15 18.45 12.35 1.04
N VAL A 16 19.06 11.42 0.30
CA VAL A 16 18.33 10.32 -0.35
C VAL A 16 17.66 9.41 0.68
N LEU A 17 18.39 9.02 1.72
CA LEU A 17 17.87 8.17 2.79
C LEU A 17 16.74 8.87 3.56
N LEU A 18 16.88 10.16 3.86
CA LEU A 18 15.83 10.93 4.52
C LEU A 18 14.59 11.07 3.63
N ALA A 19 14.76 11.35 2.34
CA ALA A 19 13.66 11.46 1.40
C ALA A 19 12.88 10.13 1.28
N PHE A 20 13.61 9.02 1.11
CA PHE A 20 13.01 7.69 1.04
C PHE A 20 12.29 7.32 2.35
N GLY A 21 12.93 7.56 3.50
CA GLY A 21 12.33 7.30 4.81
C GLY A 21 11.07 8.14 5.07
N LEU A 22 11.07 9.44 4.73
CA LEU A 22 9.90 10.31 4.89
C LEU A 22 8.75 9.90 3.97
N PHE A 23 9.03 9.66 2.68
CA PHE A 23 8.03 9.19 1.73
C PHE A 23 7.43 7.85 2.17
N GLY A 24 8.29 6.89 2.54
CA GLY A 24 7.88 5.59 3.03
C GLY A 24 7.09 5.65 4.34
N SER A 25 7.42 6.58 5.24
CA SER A 25 6.63 6.80 6.47
C SER A 25 5.20 7.22 6.17
N GLY A 26 4.98 8.03 5.12
CA GLY A 26 3.64 8.36 4.64
C GLY A 26 2.88 7.12 4.19
N LEU A 27 3.52 6.23 3.43
CA LEU A 27 2.91 4.95 3.03
C LEU A 27 2.57 4.07 4.25
N VAL A 28 3.46 4.00 5.26
CA VAL A 28 3.18 3.24 6.49
C VAL A 28 1.94 3.79 7.20
N VAL A 29 1.75 5.11 7.26
CA VAL A 29 0.52 5.71 7.82
C VAL A 29 -0.72 5.28 7.03
N CYS A 30 -0.63 5.23 5.69
CA CYS A 30 -1.74 4.74 4.85
C CYS A 30 -2.09 3.27 5.12
N MET A 31 -1.13 2.46 5.57
CA MET A 31 -1.30 1.04 5.88
C MET A 31 -1.79 0.76 7.32
N MET A 32 -1.99 1.79 8.15
CA MET A 32 -2.47 1.61 9.52
C MET A 32 -3.96 1.23 9.56
N PRO A 33 -4.38 0.37 10.52
CA PRO A 33 -5.80 0.01 10.68
C PRO A 33 -6.72 1.23 10.81
N GLN A 34 -6.27 2.27 11.53
CA GLN A 34 -7.03 3.49 11.72
C GLN A 34 -7.29 4.24 10.40
N THR A 35 -6.30 4.21 9.50
CA THR A 35 -6.44 4.84 8.17
C THR A 35 -7.41 4.04 7.30
N THR A 36 -7.32 2.70 7.31
CA THR A 36 -8.24 1.82 6.59
C THR A 36 -9.67 2.00 7.08
N GLN A 37 -9.89 2.02 8.40
CA GLN A 37 -11.20 2.27 8.99
C GLN A 37 -11.75 3.66 8.65
N LEU A 38 -10.89 4.70 8.73
CA LEU A 38 -11.29 6.06 8.37
C LEU A 38 -11.72 6.14 6.90
N LEU A 39 -10.97 5.53 6.00
CA LEU A 39 -11.28 5.51 4.57
C LEU A 39 -12.51 4.65 4.29
N GLY A 40 -12.60 3.45 4.86
CA GLY A 40 -13.75 2.56 4.74
C GLY A 40 -15.04 3.25 5.20
N ASN A 41 -15.03 3.84 6.38
CA ASN A 41 -16.21 4.50 6.95
C ASN A 41 -16.68 5.76 6.18
N ASN A 42 -15.81 6.39 5.39
CA ASN A 42 -16.15 7.62 4.69
C ASN A 42 -16.31 7.44 3.17
N PHE A 43 -15.70 6.44 2.57
CA PHE A 43 -15.61 6.35 1.10
C PHE A 43 -16.12 5.04 0.51
N SER A 44 -16.32 3.97 1.28
CA SER A 44 -16.78 2.68 0.76
C SER A 44 -18.21 2.71 0.19
N GLY A 45 -19.03 3.70 0.54
CA GLY A 45 -20.37 3.86 0.03
C GLY A 45 -20.51 4.75 -1.21
N TRP A 46 -19.43 5.22 -1.79
CA TRP A 46 -19.49 6.15 -2.94
C TRP A 46 -19.84 5.48 -4.27
N ASN A 47 -19.48 4.22 -4.43
CA ASN A 47 -19.93 3.41 -5.56
C ASN A 47 -20.98 2.47 -5.02
N GLU A 48 -22.09 2.24 -5.70
CA GLU A 48 -23.15 1.29 -5.35
C GLU A 48 -22.54 -0.01 -4.80
N ALA A 49 -22.08 0.07 -3.54
CA ALA A 49 -21.29 -0.97 -2.92
C ALA A 49 -22.16 -2.21 -2.79
N THR A 50 -21.59 -3.35 -3.14
CA THR A 50 -22.25 -4.65 -3.07
C THR A 50 -22.68 -4.97 -1.65
N TYR A 51 -21.87 -4.56 -0.67
CA TYR A 51 -22.10 -4.73 0.77
C TYR A 51 -22.42 -3.40 1.45
N PRO A 52 -23.09 -3.43 2.62
CA PRO A 52 -23.23 -2.25 3.48
C PRO A 52 -21.85 -1.66 3.84
N GLN A 53 -21.83 -0.36 4.16
CA GLN A 53 -20.60 0.39 4.38
C GLN A 53 -19.75 -0.17 5.54
N ASP A 54 -20.38 -0.60 6.63
CA ASP A 54 -19.72 -1.22 7.77
C ASP A 54 -19.05 -2.55 7.38
N THR A 55 -19.77 -3.42 6.68
CA THR A 55 -19.23 -4.68 6.14
C THR A 55 -18.09 -4.43 5.15
N MET A 56 -18.20 -3.44 4.27
CA MET A 56 -17.10 -3.05 3.37
C MET A 56 -15.87 -2.57 4.14
N SER A 57 -16.06 -1.85 5.25
CA SER A 57 -14.96 -1.43 6.11
C SER A 57 -14.28 -2.62 6.80
N GLU A 58 -15.05 -3.62 7.23
CA GLU A 58 -14.53 -4.86 7.81
C GLU A 58 -13.76 -5.70 6.78
N LEU A 59 -14.31 -5.84 5.57
CA LEU A 59 -13.62 -6.53 4.47
C LEU A 59 -12.31 -5.82 4.08
N ALA A 60 -12.32 -4.49 4.01
CA ALA A 60 -11.10 -3.71 3.74
C ALA A 60 -10.03 -3.93 4.83
N GLU A 61 -10.43 -4.00 6.11
CA GLU A 61 -9.51 -4.30 7.21
C GLU A 61 -9.01 -5.76 7.15
N ALA A 62 -9.85 -6.71 6.75
CA ALA A 62 -9.44 -8.09 6.55
C ALA A 62 -8.38 -8.22 5.42
N VAL A 63 -8.59 -7.52 4.30
CA VAL A 63 -7.61 -7.44 3.21
C VAL A 63 -6.31 -6.78 3.67
N ARG A 64 -6.40 -5.67 4.41
CA ARG A 64 -5.22 -5.00 4.96
C ARG A 64 -4.45 -5.92 5.90
N SER A 65 -5.13 -6.54 6.87
CA SER A 65 -4.48 -7.40 7.87
C SER A 65 -3.83 -8.63 7.23
N PHE A 66 -4.44 -9.19 6.20
CA PHE A 66 -3.85 -10.26 5.41
C PHE A 66 -2.57 -9.80 4.70
N SER A 67 -2.63 -8.72 3.92
CA SER A 67 -1.51 -8.30 3.08
C SER A 67 -0.37 -7.65 3.86
N ILE A 68 -0.66 -7.01 5.02
CA ILE A 68 0.31 -6.21 5.76
C ILE A 68 0.77 -6.90 7.04
N ASP A 69 -0.12 -7.58 7.74
CA ASP A 69 0.18 -8.23 9.02
C ASP A 69 0.30 -9.76 8.90
N ASP A 70 0.12 -10.31 7.67
CA ASP A 70 0.27 -11.74 7.36
C ASP A 70 -0.61 -12.64 8.26
N THR A 71 -1.89 -12.25 8.41
CA THR A 71 -2.84 -12.98 9.27
C THR A 71 -3.28 -14.33 8.71
N GLY A 72 -2.89 -14.63 7.46
CA GLY A 72 -3.18 -15.88 6.78
C GLY A 72 -4.46 -15.86 5.95
N ARG A 73 -4.39 -16.51 4.79
CA ARG A 73 -5.49 -16.60 3.80
C ARG A 73 -6.80 -17.18 4.38
N PRO A 74 -6.77 -18.23 5.24
CA PRO A 74 -8.02 -18.77 5.81
C PRO A 74 -8.82 -17.75 6.63
N GLN A 75 -8.16 -16.79 7.29
CA GLN A 75 -8.84 -15.75 8.06
C GLN A 75 -9.52 -14.74 7.14
N LEU A 76 -8.87 -14.34 6.06
CA LEU A 76 -9.46 -13.47 5.04
C LEU A 76 -10.68 -14.14 4.39
N GLU A 77 -10.54 -15.39 3.97
CA GLU A 77 -11.63 -16.17 3.35
C GLU A 77 -12.81 -16.38 4.32
N ALA A 78 -12.54 -16.59 5.61
CA ALA A 78 -13.59 -16.69 6.63
C ALA A 78 -14.37 -15.37 6.78
N CYS A 79 -13.68 -14.22 6.77
CA CYS A 79 -14.32 -12.91 6.84
C CYS A 79 -15.22 -12.67 5.62
N VAL A 80 -14.74 -12.95 4.40
CA VAL A 80 -15.52 -12.84 3.16
C VAL A 80 -16.74 -13.76 3.21
N ARG A 81 -16.59 -15.01 3.68
CA ARG A 81 -17.70 -15.96 3.82
C ARG A 81 -18.75 -15.48 4.82
N THR A 82 -18.33 -14.98 5.98
CA THR A 82 -19.28 -14.46 6.98
C THR A 82 -20.09 -13.30 6.42
N ALA A 83 -19.46 -12.37 5.71
CA ALA A 83 -20.16 -11.27 5.06
C ALA A 83 -21.16 -11.78 4.01
N LEU A 84 -20.79 -12.81 3.25
CA LEU A 84 -21.65 -13.42 2.24
C LEU A 84 -22.86 -14.13 2.86
N GLU A 85 -22.63 -14.92 3.93
CA GLU A 85 -23.69 -15.61 4.68
C GLU A 85 -24.71 -14.64 5.27
N GLU A 86 -24.25 -13.52 5.78
CA GLU A 86 -25.08 -12.50 6.43
C GLU A 86 -25.92 -11.72 5.43
N HIS A 87 -25.33 -11.27 4.33
CA HIS A 87 -25.99 -10.34 3.41
C HIS A 87 -26.55 -11.03 2.15
N PHE A 88 -25.98 -12.15 1.72
CA PHE A 88 -26.33 -12.86 0.48
C PHE A 88 -26.40 -14.39 0.67
N PRO A 89 -27.24 -14.91 1.57
CA PRO A 89 -27.28 -16.34 1.91
C PRO A 89 -27.65 -17.24 0.72
N ASP A 90 -28.35 -16.74 -0.28
CA ASP A 90 -28.69 -17.51 -1.49
C ASP A 90 -27.49 -17.67 -2.42
N ILE A 91 -26.59 -16.67 -2.46
CA ILE A 91 -25.34 -16.74 -3.21
C ILE A 91 -24.39 -17.73 -2.52
N GLU A 92 -24.28 -17.65 -1.21
CA GLU A 92 -23.48 -18.59 -0.42
C GLU A 92 -23.92 -20.05 -0.66
N ARG A 93 -25.23 -20.34 -0.58
CA ARG A 93 -25.75 -21.69 -0.86
C ARG A 93 -25.43 -22.16 -2.27
N THR A 94 -25.45 -21.26 -3.24
CA THR A 94 -25.11 -21.58 -4.64
C THR A 94 -23.64 -21.95 -4.78
N LEU A 95 -22.76 -21.24 -4.07
CA LEU A 95 -21.31 -21.54 -4.02
C LEU A 95 -21.03 -22.85 -3.29
N ALA A 96 -21.67 -23.07 -2.13
CA ALA A 96 -21.51 -24.29 -1.34
C ALA A 96 -21.98 -25.55 -2.09
N ALA A 97 -23.00 -25.40 -2.98
CA ALA A 97 -23.46 -26.47 -3.85
C ALA A 97 -22.51 -26.81 -5.03
N GLY A 98 -21.33 -26.16 -5.09
CA GLY A 98 -20.34 -26.38 -6.15
C GLY A 98 -20.77 -25.83 -7.52
N ASN A 99 -21.84 -25.07 -7.57
CA ASN A 99 -22.25 -24.32 -8.76
C ASN A 99 -21.34 -23.11 -8.97
N THR A 100 -20.08 -23.33 -9.29
CA THR A 100 -19.16 -22.30 -9.81
C THR A 100 -19.58 -21.87 -11.22
N GLY A 101 -20.89 -21.75 -11.42
CA GLY A 101 -21.53 -21.64 -12.71
C GLY A 101 -20.94 -20.56 -13.60
N GLN A 102 -20.44 -21.00 -14.72
CA GLN A 102 -20.19 -20.19 -15.93
C GLN A 102 -21.52 -19.67 -16.56
N ASN A 103 -22.57 -19.53 -15.78
CA ASN A 103 -23.84 -18.93 -16.18
C ASN A 103 -23.78 -17.43 -15.84
N ALA A 104 -24.73 -16.65 -16.34
CA ALA A 104 -24.85 -15.21 -16.06
C ALA A 104 -24.74 -14.82 -14.56
N ALA A 105 -24.86 -15.78 -13.63
CA ALA A 105 -24.54 -15.67 -12.22
C ALA A 105 -23.01 -15.71 -11.93
N GLY A 106 -22.18 -16.26 -12.82
CA GLY A 106 -20.73 -16.35 -12.60
C GLY A 106 -20.06 -14.99 -12.49
N ASN A 107 -20.47 -14.04 -13.31
CA ASN A 107 -19.97 -12.65 -13.22
C ASN A 107 -20.49 -11.92 -11.96
N LEU A 108 -21.68 -12.28 -11.48
CA LEU A 108 -22.20 -11.74 -10.23
C LEU A 108 -21.46 -12.28 -9.01
N LEU A 109 -21.02 -13.54 -9.03
CA LEU A 109 -20.30 -14.16 -7.91
C LEU A 109 -18.93 -13.55 -7.67
N SER A 110 -18.21 -13.15 -8.74
CA SER A 110 -16.90 -12.50 -8.62
C SER A 110 -16.97 -11.11 -7.92
N ILE A 111 -18.12 -10.46 -7.99
CA ILE A 111 -18.34 -9.17 -7.31
C ILE A 111 -18.51 -9.36 -5.79
N TYR A 112 -19.04 -10.50 -5.36
CA TYR A 112 -19.34 -10.79 -3.95
C TYR A 112 -18.25 -11.59 -3.24
N THR A 113 -17.32 -12.17 -3.98
CA THR A 113 -16.25 -13.03 -3.45
C THR A 113 -14.89 -12.47 -3.78
N LEU A 114 -13.87 -12.94 -3.09
CA LEU A 114 -12.48 -12.67 -3.45
C LEU A 114 -12.04 -13.71 -4.49
N PRO A 115 -11.81 -13.34 -5.76
CA PRO A 115 -11.28 -14.27 -6.77
C PRO A 115 -9.93 -14.84 -6.33
N ALA A 116 -9.65 -16.10 -6.71
CA ALA A 116 -8.38 -16.75 -6.35
C ALA A 116 -7.17 -15.93 -6.82
N SER A 117 -7.23 -15.37 -8.03
CA SER A 117 -6.18 -14.50 -8.59
C SER A 117 -5.95 -13.23 -7.76
N ALA A 118 -7.01 -12.64 -7.20
CA ALA A 118 -6.87 -11.49 -6.31
C ALA A 118 -6.23 -11.91 -4.98
N GLY A 119 -6.63 -13.06 -4.42
CA GLY A 119 -6.00 -13.62 -3.23
C GLY A 119 -4.52 -13.91 -3.44
N ASP A 120 -4.14 -14.48 -4.56
CA ASP A 120 -2.74 -14.77 -4.92
C ASP A 120 -1.93 -13.47 -5.06
N HIS A 121 -2.50 -12.45 -5.70
CA HIS A 121 -1.84 -11.14 -5.78
C HIS A 121 -1.66 -10.49 -4.40
N LEU A 122 -2.65 -10.56 -3.53
CA LEU A 122 -2.52 -10.05 -2.15
C LEU A 122 -1.41 -10.80 -1.38
N GLU A 123 -1.23 -12.10 -1.61
CA GLU A 123 -0.14 -12.90 -1.05
C GLU A 123 1.22 -12.43 -1.57
N ASP A 124 1.35 -12.12 -2.86
CA ASP A 124 2.55 -11.53 -3.46
C ASP A 124 2.89 -10.14 -2.85
N CYS A 125 1.91 -9.42 -2.32
CA CYS A 125 2.10 -8.13 -1.65
C CYS A 125 2.77 -8.27 -0.27
N ILE A 126 2.60 -9.39 0.45
CA ILE A 126 3.11 -9.58 1.82
C ILE A 126 4.63 -9.32 1.91
N PRO A 127 5.48 -9.98 1.11
CA PRO A 127 6.93 -9.75 1.17
C PRO A 127 7.32 -8.34 0.75
N VAL A 128 6.57 -7.69 -0.15
CA VAL A 128 6.81 -6.31 -0.57
C VAL A 128 6.60 -5.36 0.61
N PHE A 129 5.48 -5.48 1.33
CA PHE A 129 5.20 -4.66 2.50
C PHE A 129 6.17 -4.92 3.66
N ALA A 130 6.47 -6.18 3.94
CA ALA A 130 7.43 -6.56 5.00
C ALA A 130 8.82 -5.97 4.71
N THR A 131 9.34 -6.13 3.49
CA THR A 131 10.63 -5.60 3.08
C THR A 131 10.64 -4.07 3.12
N SER A 132 9.57 -3.44 2.62
CA SER A 132 9.45 -1.97 2.61
C SER A 132 9.51 -1.38 4.01
N ARG A 133 8.84 -1.97 5.01
CA ARG A 133 8.93 -1.51 6.42
C ARG A 133 10.37 -1.53 6.93
N ILE A 134 11.12 -2.61 6.68
CA ILE A 134 12.52 -2.72 7.10
C ILE A 134 13.37 -1.64 6.42
N MET A 135 13.22 -1.47 5.11
CA MET A 135 13.98 -0.48 4.33
C MET A 135 13.68 0.95 4.79
N ILE A 136 12.44 1.27 5.13
CA ILE A 136 12.05 2.59 5.65
C ILE A 136 12.72 2.85 7.00
N ILE A 137 12.67 1.90 7.93
CA ILE A 137 13.30 2.01 9.25
C ILE A 137 14.80 2.22 9.11
N LEU A 138 15.47 1.37 8.32
CA LEU A 138 16.91 1.48 8.09
C LEU A 138 17.28 2.81 7.45
N SER A 139 16.50 3.30 6.50
CA SER A 139 16.73 4.59 5.85
C SER A 139 16.65 5.75 6.83
N LEU A 140 15.65 5.76 7.71
CA LEU A 140 15.51 6.79 8.74
C LEU A 140 16.66 6.73 9.77
N VAL A 141 17.06 5.53 10.19
CA VAL A 141 18.20 5.34 11.11
C VAL A 141 19.50 5.87 10.48
N PHE A 142 19.80 5.47 9.25
CA PHE A 142 21.00 5.92 8.57
C PHE A 142 20.96 7.41 8.21
N ALA A 143 19.78 7.97 7.89
CA ALA A 143 19.61 9.41 7.71
C ALA A 143 19.90 10.18 9.01
N ALA A 144 19.41 9.69 10.14
CA ALA A 144 19.70 10.28 11.46
C ALA A 144 21.21 10.23 11.80
N VAL A 145 21.85 9.10 11.56
CA VAL A 145 23.31 8.95 11.72
C VAL A 145 24.05 9.95 10.82
N GLY A 146 23.65 10.07 9.56
CA GLY A 146 24.23 11.00 8.60
C GLY A 146 24.11 12.46 9.05
N LEU A 147 22.92 12.86 9.53
CA LEU A 147 22.69 14.21 10.10
C LEU A 147 23.58 14.47 11.32
N ILE A 148 23.66 13.51 12.25
CA ILE A 148 24.52 13.61 13.43
C ILE A 148 25.98 13.78 13.02
N LEU A 149 26.47 12.97 12.07
CA LEU A 149 27.84 13.06 11.55
C LEU A 149 28.13 14.45 10.95
N LEU A 150 27.20 15.00 10.16
CA LEU A 150 27.33 16.36 9.60
C LEU A 150 27.39 17.42 10.69
N ILE A 151 26.60 17.30 11.76
CA ILE A 151 26.60 18.23 12.90
C ILE A 151 27.93 18.14 13.67
N VAL A 152 28.40 16.95 13.98
CA VAL A 152 29.68 16.69 14.68
C VAL A 152 30.86 17.22 13.86
N ARG A 153 30.82 17.06 12.54
CA ARG A 153 31.82 17.64 11.60
C ARG A 153 31.65 19.16 11.39
N ARG A 154 30.86 19.81 12.20
CA ARG A 154 30.57 21.27 12.17
C ARG A 154 29.94 21.75 10.84
N ARG A 155 29.26 20.87 10.09
CA ARG A 155 28.51 21.19 8.88
C ARG A 155 27.03 21.52 9.17
N ARG A 156 26.76 22.22 10.26
CA ARG A 156 25.40 22.54 10.76
C ARG A 156 24.50 23.22 9.72
N LYS A 157 25.06 24.12 8.91
CA LYS A 157 24.30 24.79 7.85
C LYS A 157 23.82 23.78 6.79
N LEU A 158 24.68 22.82 6.42
CA LEU A 158 24.34 21.77 5.46
C LEU A 158 23.29 20.82 6.02
N ALA A 159 23.43 20.37 7.26
CA ALA A 159 22.43 19.57 7.95
C ALA A 159 21.07 20.30 8.03
N GLY A 160 21.07 21.59 8.35
CA GLY A 160 19.85 22.41 8.37
C GLY A 160 19.18 22.51 7.00
N TRP A 161 19.96 22.68 5.93
CA TRP A 161 19.45 22.69 4.57
C TRP A 161 18.82 21.34 4.18
N ILE A 162 19.45 20.21 4.53
CA ILE A 162 18.90 18.87 4.28
C ILE A 162 17.57 18.69 5.01
N MET A 163 17.50 19.07 6.30
CA MET A 163 16.29 18.98 7.10
C MET A 163 15.13 19.84 6.59
N PHE A 164 15.42 20.93 5.90
CA PHE A 164 14.40 21.81 5.33
C PHE A 164 14.02 21.43 3.91
N ALA A 165 15.03 21.26 3.03
CA ALA A 165 14.79 21.04 1.61
C ALA A 165 14.25 19.65 1.29
N THR A 166 14.67 18.61 2.05
CA THR A 166 14.23 17.23 1.77
C THR A 166 12.73 17.02 2.01
N PRO A 167 12.12 17.40 3.14
CA PRO A 167 10.68 17.31 3.32
C PRO A 167 9.90 18.10 2.27
N LEU A 168 10.38 19.29 1.91
CA LEU A 168 9.73 20.11 0.88
C LEU A 168 9.75 19.42 -0.50
N ALA A 169 10.88 18.79 -0.86
CA ALA A 169 10.99 18.02 -2.08
C ALA A 169 10.06 16.78 -2.06
N VAL A 170 9.97 16.08 -0.93
CA VAL A 170 9.05 14.95 -0.76
C VAL A 170 7.60 15.39 -0.92
N ILE A 171 7.19 16.51 -0.32
CA ILE A 171 5.85 17.09 -0.53
C ILE A 171 5.63 17.40 -2.01
N GLY A 172 6.60 17.99 -2.68
CA GLY A 172 6.53 18.25 -4.12
C GLY A 172 6.32 16.99 -4.96
N ILE A 173 7.01 15.90 -4.61
CA ILE A 173 6.84 14.59 -5.27
C ILE A 173 5.43 14.05 -5.01
N ILE A 174 4.93 14.09 -3.78
CA ILE A 174 3.59 13.61 -3.42
C ILE A 174 2.52 14.40 -4.20
N VAL A 175 2.66 15.73 -4.28
CA VAL A 175 1.75 16.57 -5.07
C VAL A 175 1.81 16.21 -6.56
N ALA A 176 2.99 16.01 -7.12
CA ALA A 176 3.15 15.62 -8.53
C ALA A 176 2.52 14.25 -8.82
N LEU A 177 2.72 13.26 -7.93
CA LEU A 177 2.07 11.95 -8.04
C LEU A 177 0.55 12.06 -7.89
N GLY A 178 0.06 12.89 -6.98
CA GLY A 178 -1.36 13.16 -6.81
C GLY A 178 -2.01 13.80 -8.05
N ILE A 179 -1.32 14.75 -8.69
CA ILE A 179 -1.78 15.34 -9.97
C ILE A 179 -1.80 14.26 -11.04
N TRP A 180 -0.75 13.44 -11.15
CA TRP A 180 -0.73 12.33 -12.12
C TRP A 180 -1.86 11.34 -11.88
N ALA A 181 -2.08 10.92 -10.63
CA ALA A 181 -3.20 10.05 -10.27
C ALA A 181 -4.56 10.66 -10.64
N PHE A 182 -4.71 11.98 -10.50
CA PHE A 182 -5.95 12.67 -10.86
C PHE A 182 -6.17 12.75 -12.38
N VAL A 183 -5.11 12.90 -13.16
CA VAL A 183 -5.16 13.03 -14.63
C VAL A 183 -5.27 11.66 -15.30
N ASP A 184 -4.50 10.68 -14.85
CA ASP A 184 -4.40 9.34 -15.45
C ASP A 184 -4.00 8.31 -14.38
N PHE A 185 -5.00 7.85 -13.64
CA PHE A 185 -4.81 6.87 -12.55
C PHE A 185 -4.29 5.54 -13.08
N ASP A 186 -4.83 5.06 -14.20
CA ASP A 186 -4.49 3.74 -14.75
C ASP A 186 -3.02 3.67 -15.16
N SER A 187 -2.50 4.75 -15.78
CA SER A 187 -1.09 4.84 -16.13
C SER A 187 -0.19 4.85 -14.89
N LEU A 188 -0.51 5.66 -13.87
CA LEU A 188 0.26 5.70 -12.62
C LEU A 188 0.20 4.35 -11.91
N PHE A 189 -0.98 3.78 -11.78
CA PHE A 189 -1.21 2.49 -11.13
C PHE A 189 -0.42 1.37 -11.82
N GLY A 190 -0.52 1.27 -13.14
CA GLY A 190 0.20 0.29 -13.93
C GLY A 190 1.72 0.43 -13.79
N GLN A 191 2.24 1.66 -13.83
CA GLN A 191 3.68 1.91 -13.67
C GLN A 191 4.19 1.51 -12.28
N LEU A 192 3.44 1.84 -11.23
CA LEU A 192 3.80 1.44 -9.87
C LEU A 192 3.77 -0.09 -9.71
N HIS A 193 2.77 -0.77 -10.28
CA HIS A 193 2.68 -2.23 -10.21
C HIS A 193 3.82 -2.92 -10.94
N THR A 194 4.20 -2.45 -12.13
CA THR A 194 5.34 -3.03 -12.87
C THR A 194 6.68 -2.84 -12.15
N LEU A 195 6.79 -1.87 -11.25
CA LEU A 195 7.99 -1.67 -10.45
C LEU A 195 8.18 -2.76 -9.38
N PHE A 196 7.08 -3.27 -8.81
CA PHE A 196 7.10 -4.22 -7.70
C PHE A 196 6.77 -5.66 -8.12
N PHE A 197 5.97 -5.83 -9.18
CA PHE A 197 5.45 -7.12 -9.60
C PHE A 197 5.86 -7.43 -11.04
N THR A 198 6.59 -8.53 -11.22
CA THR A 198 6.96 -9.05 -12.53
C THR A 198 5.95 -10.11 -12.95
N GLY A 199 5.38 -10.01 -14.16
CA GLY A 199 4.53 -11.07 -14.72
C GLY A 199 3.02 -10.78 -14.78
N GLY A 200 2.58 -9.59 -14.37
CA GLY A 200 1.18 -9.17 -14.56
C GLY A 200 0.17 -9.87 -13.65
N SER A 201 0.60 -10.43 -12.50
CA SER A 201 -0.28 -11.09 -11.51
C SER A 201 -1.35 -10.15 -10.91
N TRP A 202 -1.22 -8.85 -11.15
CA TRP A 202 -2.13 -7.79 -10.73
C TRP A 202 -3.14 -7.36 -11.81
N ILE A 203 -3.05 -7.94 -13.02
CA ILE A 203 -3.99 -7.69 -14.11
C ILE A 203 -5.07 -8.76 -14.05
N PHE A 204 -6.26 -8.37 -13.59
CA PHE A 204 -7.41 -9.28 -13.57
C PHE A 204 -8.13 -9.20 -14.91
N PRO A 205 -8.40 -10.33 -15.60
CA PRO A 205 -9.22 -10.32 -16.79
C PRO A 205 -10.61 -9.79 -16.43
N ALA A 206 -11.12 -8.88 -17.25
CA ALA A 206 -12.53 -8.49 -17.21
C ALA A 206 -13.32 -9.62 -17.87
N ASP A 207 -13.77 -10.59 -17.06
CA ASP A 207 -14.64 -11.69 -17.50
C ASP A 207 -16.11 -11.25 -17.54
#